data_290ae74c0e4bbcd8c58cd6c222ac8cd6
#
_entry.id   290ae74c0e4bbcd8c58cd6c222ac8cd6
#
_cell.length_a   1.000
_cell.length_b   1.000
_cell.length_c   1.000
_cell.angle_alpha   90.00
_cell.angle_beta   90.00
_cell.angle_gamma   90.00
#
_symmetry.space_group_name_H-M   'P 1'
#
loop_
_entity.id
_entity.type
_entity.pdbx_description
1 polymer ?
#
loop_
_entity_poly.entity_id
_entity_poly.type
_entity_poly.pdbx_seq_one_letter_code
_entity_poly.pdbx_strand_id
1 'polypeptide(L)'
;VDYTDDRVPDSAQARIRRILTTLDEVHEAAKREHASTVNRFDLEQMRDLHLPKLVKSYIDIPSAHRSEIFRKTGKSASFILDESLDKMQDKLDDMLRSLAQHDLDAFTHNTQFIGQRYADKDNPFL
;
A
#
# COMPACT_ATOMS: atom_id res chain seq x y z
N VAL A 1 0.82 -5.49 18.89
CA VAL A 1 0.91 -6.80 18.23
C VAL A 1 2.34 -7.02 17.75
N ASP A 2 2.86 -8.19 18.03
CA ASP A 2 4.16 -8.61 17.52
C ASP A 2 3.97 -9.30 16.17
N TYR A 3 4.36 -8.64 15.08
CA TYR A 3 4.25 -9.19 13.73
C TYR A 3 5.25 -10.31 13.45
N THR A 4 6.23 -10.50 14.32
CA THR A 4 7.22 -11.59 14.21
C THR A 4 6.89 -12.78 15.10
N ASP A 5 5.72 -12.78 15.71
CA ASP A 5 5.24 -13.91 16.52
C ASP A 5 5.26 -15.20 15.67
N ASP A 6 5.73 -16.29 16.26
CA ASP A 6 5.88 -17.58 15.59
C ASP A 6 4.56 -18.12 15.00
N ARG A 7 3.43 -17.69 15.55
CA ARG A 7 2.10 -18.08 15.06
C ARG A 7 1.73 -17.38 13.75
N VAL A 8 2.43 -16.32 13.38
CA VAL A 8 2.21 -15.63 12.11
C VAL A 8 3.04 -16.33 11.04
N PRO A 9 2.40 -16.90 9.99
CA PRO A 9 3.14 -17.60 8.94
C PRO A 9 4.16 -16.68 8.24
N ASP A 10 5.24 -17.27 7.74
CA ASP A 10 6.32 -16.51 7.08
C ASP A 10 5.79 -15.70 5.88
N SER A 11 4.86 -16.25 5.12
CA SER A 11 4.25 -15.55 3.99
C SER A 11 3.49 -14.29 4.44
N ALA A 12 2.81 -14.37 5.58
CA ALA A 12 2.10 -13.24 6.16
C ALA A 12 3.09 -12.21 6.72
N GLN A 13 4.15 -12.66 7.38
CA GLN A 13 5.19 -11.75 7.89
C GLN A 13 5.84 -10.94 6.75
N ALA A 14 6.12 -11.59 5.63
CA ALA A 14 6.68 -10.91 4.46
C ALA A 14 5.73 -9.84 3.91
N ARG A 15 4.43 -10.16 3.85
CA ARG A 15 3.39 -9.22 3.41
C ARG A 15 3.25 -8.04 4.36
N ILE A 16 3.29 -8.30 5.66
CA ILE A 16 3.21 -7.25 6.68
C ILE A 16 4.40 -6.28 6.56
N ARG A 17 5.61 -6.81 6.40
CA ARG A 17 6.80 -5.95 6.20
C ARG A 17 6.64 -5.05 4.99
N ARG A 18 6.13 -5.60 3.89
CA ARG A 18 5.90 -4.82 2.66
C ARG A 18 4.84 -3.74 2.88
N ILE A 19 3.75 -4.07 3.57
CA ILE A 19 2.70 -3.10 3.91
C ILE A 19 3.28 -1.95 4.72
N LEU A 20 4.05 -2.25 5.77
CA LEU A 20 4.65 -1.23 6.63
C LEU A 20 5.61 -0.32 5.85
N THR A 21 6.41 -0.89 4.96
CA THR A 21 7.30 -0.13 4.07
C THR A 21 6.50 0.79 3.15
N THR A 22 5.45 0.26 2.52
CA THR A 22 4.62 1.05 1.60
C THR A 22 3.83 2.14 2.34
N LEU A 23 3.37 1.88 3.56
CA LEU A 23 2.73 2.91 4.40
C LEU A 23 3.67 4.11 4.60
N ASP A 24 4.93 3.85 4.89
CA ASP A 24 5.92 4.92 5.05
C ASP A 24 6.16 5.66 3.73
N GLU A 25 6.25 4.95 2.61
CA GLU A 25 6.42 5.55 1.28
C GLU A 25 5.24 6.45 0.92
N VAL A 26 4.02 6.00 1.12
CA VAL A 26 2.81 6.79 0.86
C VAL A 26 2.77 8.02 1.75
N HIS A 27 3.09 7.85 3.03
CA HIS A 27 3.11 8.96 3.98
C HIS A 27 4.12 10.04 3.56
N GLU A 28 5.32 9.65 3.20
CA GLU A 28 6.36 10.59 2.75
C GLU A 28 6.01 11.24 1.41
N ALA A 29 5.47 10.48 0.46
CA ALA A 29 5.03 11.01 -0.82
C ALA A 29 3.89 12.02 -0.65
N ALA A 30 2.93 11.73 0.22
CA ALA A 30 1.81 12.63 0.50
C ALA A 30 2.28 13.94 1.12
N LYS A 31 3.29 13.90 1.99
CA LYS A 31 3.88 15.10 2.60
C LYS A 31 4.52 15.99 1.55
N ARG A 32 5.32 15.41 0.64
CA ARG A 32 6.01 16.16 -0.42
C ARG A 32 5.04 16.85 -1.36
N GLU A 33 3.94 16.17 -1.69
CA GLU A 33 2.97 16.66 -2.67
C GLU A 33 1.93 17.60 -2.06
N HIS A 34 1.91 17.79 -0.74
CA HIS A 34 0.80 18.46 -0.05
C HIS A 34 -0.55 17.91 -0.50
N ALA A 35 -0.59 16.59 -0.76
CA ALA A 35 -1.71 15.96 -1.45
C ALA A 35 -2.92 15.85 -0.53
N SER A 36 -4.01 16.47 -0.95
CA SER A 36 -5.32 16.31 -0.32
C SER A 36 -6.01 15.00 -0.74
N THR A 37 -5.44 14.31 -1.76
CA THR A 37 -6.02 13.07 -2.31
C THR A 37 -5.76 11.85 -1.43
N VAL A 38 -4.77 11.93 -0.53
CA VAL A 38 -4.47 10.87 0.42
C VAL A 38 -5.04 11.25 1.78
N ASN A 39 -5.98 10.45 2.25
CA ASN A 39 -6.55 10.65 3.56
C ASN A 39 -5.58 10.11 4.62
N ARG A 40 -4.90 11.02 5.32
CA ARG A 40 -3.96 10.66 6.38
C ARG A 40 -4.63 9.84 7.49
N PHE A 41 -5.89 10.14 7.75
CA PHE A 41 -6.67 9.38 8.73
C PHE A 41 -6.78 7.92 8.32
N ASP A 42 -7.04 7.64 7.05
CA ASP A 42 -7.13 6.26 6.55
C ASP A 42 -5.79 5.51 6.67
N LEU A 43 -4.69 6.19 6.39
CA LEU A 43 -3.35 5.61 6.55
C LEU A 43 -3.06 5.27 8.02
N GLU A 44 -3.38 6.18 8.92
CA GLU A 44 -3.20 6.00 10.36
C GLU A 44 -4.08 4.86 10.88
N GLN A 45 -5.33 4.79 10.42
CA GLN A 45 -6.25 3.71 10.78
C GLN A 45 -5.74 2.35 10.29
N MET A 46 -5.21 2.28 9.10
CA MET A 46 -4.63 1.04 8.58
C MET A 46 -3.44 0.59 9.44
N ARG A 47 -2.51 1.49 9.71
CA ARG A 47 -1.29 1.19 10.47
C ARG A 47 -1.57 0.87 11.93
N ASP A 48 -2.42 1.66 12.59
CA ASP A 48 -2.56 1.65 14.04
C ASP A 48 -3.75 0.80 14.51
N LEU A 49 -4.73 0.56 13.65
CA LEU A 49 -5.94 -0.18 14.02
C LEU A 49 -6.17 -1.42 13.15
N HIS A 50 -6.32 -1.26 11.84
CA HIS A 50 -6.81 -2.36 10.99
C HIS A 50 -5.78 -3.48 10.85
N LEU A 51 -4.52 -3.15 10.61
CA LEU A 51 -3.46 -4.15 10.48
C LEU A 51 -3.21 -4.89 11.80
N PRO A 52 -3.00 -4.21 12.93
CA PRO A 52 -2.81 -4.90 14.21
C PRO A 52 -4.01 -5.77 14.59
N LYS A 53 -5.21 -5.28 14.37
CA LYS A 53 -6.44 -6.01 14.72
C LYS A 53 -6.59 -7.29 13.87
N LEU A 54 -6.28 -7.20 12.58
CA LEU A 54 -6.31 -8.36 11.69
C LEU A 54 -5.34 -9.44 12.15
N VAL A 55 -4.09 -9.06 12.39
CA VAL A 55 -3.04 -10.00 12.79
C VAL A 55 -3.35 -10.60 14.17
N LYS A 56 -3.78 -9.76 15.11
CA LYS A 56 -4.16 -10.25 16.45
C LYS A 56 -5.31 -11.25 16.37
N SER A 57 -6.33 -10.98 15.57
CA SER A 57 -7.46 -11.89 15.43
C SER A 57 -7.05 -13.24 14.85
N TYR A 58 -6.05 -13.26 13.97
CA TYR A 58 -5.47 -14.51 13.47
C TYR A 58 -4.71 -15.26 14.57
N ILE A 59 -3.84 -14.57 15.29
CA ILE A 59 -3.03 -15.15 16.38
C ILE A 59 -3.94 -15.76 17.45
N ASP A 60 -5.05 -15.09 17.74
CA ASP A 60 -5.98 -15.51 18.80
C ASP A 60 -6.83 -16.73 18.43
N ILE A 61 -6.81 -17.20 17.17
CA ILE A 61 -7.53 -18.42 16.80
C ILE A 61 -6.86 -19.62 17.49
N PRO A 62 -7.59 -20.37 18.33
CA PRO A 62 -7.02 -21.59 18.91
C PRO A 62 -6.63 -22.57 17.81
N SER A 63 -5.46 -23.18 17.93
CA SER A 63 -4.95 -24.13 16.93
C SER A 63 -5.93 -25.25 16.63
N ALA A 64 -6.63 -25.73 17.66
CA ALA A 64 -7.60 -26.82 17.52
C ALA A 64 -8.83 -26.42 16.69
N HIS A 65 -9.08 -25.13 16.50
CA HIS A 65 -10.27 -24.62 15.81
C HIS A 65 -9.98 -24.03 14.43
N ARG A 66 -8.73 -24.03 13.98
CA ARG A 66 -8.37 -23.50 12.65
C ARG A 66 -9.06 -24.25 11.53
N SER A 67 -9.25 -25.56 11.66
CA SER A 67 -9.94 -26.37 10.67
C SER A 67 -11.41 -25.99 10.49
N GLU A 68 -12.03 -25.35 11.47
CA GLU A 68 -13.41 -24.89 11.37
C GLU A 68 -13.55 -23.75 10.35
N ILE A 69 -12.54 -22.90 10.25
CA ILE A 69 -12.52 -21.82 9.26
C ILE A 69 -12.51 -22.42 7.86
N PHE A 70 -11.69 -23.44 7.61
CA PHE A 70 -11.66 -24.13 6.32
C PHE A 70 -13.03 -24.75 5.98
N ARG A 71 -13.67 -25.40 6.95
CA ARG A 71 -14.98 -25.99 6.73
C ARG A 71 -16.06 -24.97 6.41
N LYS A 72 -15.98 -23.77 7.02
CA LYS A 72 -16.96 -22.69 6.79
C LYS A 72 -16.73 -21.96 5.50
N THR A 73 -15.46 -21.72 5.12
CA THR A 73 -15.12 -20.80 4.03
C THR A 73 -14.54 -21.49 2.80
N GLY A 74 -14.09 -22.74 2.92
CA GLY A 74 -13.35 -23.45 1.88
C GLY A 74 -11.90 -22.99 1.75
N LYS A 75 -11.43 -22.10 2.63
CA LYS A 75 -10.07 -21.55 2.62
C LYS A 75 -9.45 -21.68 4.00
N SER A 76 -8.13 -21.91 4.05
CA SER A 76 -7.42 -21.94 5.32
C SER A 76 -7.36 -20.54 5.95
N ALA A 77 -7.21 -20.47 7.26
CA ALA A 77 -7.09 -19.20 7.97
C ALA A 77 -5.86 -18.42 7.48
N SER A 78 -4.74 -19.09 7.23
CA SER A 78 -3.53 -18.44 6.71
C SER A 78 -3.72 -17.89 5.30
N PHE A 79 -4.46 -18.59 4.45
CA PHE A 79 -4.79 -18.10 3.12
C PHE A 79 -5.67 -16.84 3.20
N ILE A 80 -6.67 -16.85 4.07
CA ILE A 80 -7.56 -15.68 4.26
C ILE A 80 -6.77 -14.49 4.80
N LEU A 81 -5.83 -14.72 5.71
CA LEU A 81 -4.94 -13.68 6.22
C LEU A 81 -4.13 -13.07 5.08
N ASP A 82 -3.47 -13.90 4.27
CA ASP A 82 -2.68 -13.43 3.13
C ASP A 82 -3.53 -12.65 2.12
N GLU A 83 -4.74 -13.14 1.82
CA GLU A 83 -5.71 -12.45 0.96
C GLU A 83 -6.05 -11.05 1.48
N SER A 84 -6.30 -10.96 2.78
CA SER A 84 -6.65 -9.69 3.43
C SER A 84 -5.47 -8.71 3.43
N LEU A 85 -4.28 -9.23 3.68
CA LEU A 85 -3.05 -8.43 3.62
C LEU A 85 -2.79 -7.93 2.18
N ASP A 86 -3.03 -8.76 1.17
CA ASP A 86 -2.88 -8.36 -0.23
C ASP A 86 -3.87 -7.25 -0.61
N LYS A 87 -5.09 -7.27 -0.08
CA LYS A 87 -6.05 -6.18 -0.30
C LYS A 87 -5.55 -4.86 0.29
N MET A 88 -4.94 -4.90 1.47
CA MET A 88 -4.34 -3.71 2.07
C MET A 88 -3.18 -3.20 1.22
N GLN A 89 -2.31 -4.11 0.76
CA GLN A 89 -1.18 -3.75 -0.09
C GLN A 89 -1.65 -3.12 -1.40
N ASP A 90 -2.66 -3.70 -2.05
CA ASP A 90 -3.20 -3.19 -3.30
C ASP A 90 -3.73 -1.77 -3.13
N LYS A 91 -4.42 -1.49 -2.03
CA LYS A 91 -4.90 -0.14 -1.73
C LYS A 91 -3.75 0.86 -1.58
N LEU A 92 -2.70 0.46 -0.88
CA LEU A 92 -1.52 1.30 -0.70
C LEU A 92 -0.76 1.52 -2.02
N ASP A 93 -0.63 0.48 -2.83
CA ASP A 93 0.00 0.58 -4.14
C ASP A 93 -0.77 1.54 -5.05
N ASP A 94 -2.10 1.51 -5.01
CA ASP A 94 -2.94 2.44 -5.76
C ASP A 94 -2.77 3.88 -5.28
N MET A 95 -2.69 4.09 -3.98
CA MET A 95 -2.44 5.42 -3.40
C MET A 95 -1.07 5.96 -3.85
N LEU A 96 -0.04 5.12 -3.78
CA LEU A 96 1.30 5.51 -4.19
C LEU A 96 1.37 5.82 -5.69
N ARG A 97 0.69 5.01 -6.51
CA ARG A 97 0.60 5.24 -7.95
C ARG A 97 -0.10 6.56 -8.27
N SER A 98 -1.18 6.88 -7.56
CA SER A 98 -1.89 8.14 -7.77
C SER A 98 -1.01 9.35 -7.46
N LEU A 99 -0.19 9.27 -6.42
CA LEU A 99 0.76 10.32 -6.09
C LEU A 99 1.86 10.44 -7.14
N ALA A 100 2.40 9.31 -7.60
CA ALA A 100 3.41 9.28 -8.66
C ALA A 100 2.85 9.81 -9.99
N GLN A 101 1.59 9.51 -10.30
CA GLN A 101 0.95 9.98 -11.53
C GLN A 101 0.87 11.50 -11.58
N HIS A 102 0.62 12.14 -10.44
CA HIS A 102 0.63 13.60 -10.34
C HIS A 102 1.99 14.18 -10.76
N ASP A 103 3.09 13.59 -10.30
CA ASP A 103 4.44 14.03 -10.66
C ASP A 103 4.76 13.76 -12.14
N LEU A 104 4.33 12.61 -12.65
CA LEU A 104 4.51 12.24 -14.06
C LEU A 104 3.75 13.22 -14.97
N ASP A 105 2.53 13.58 -14.61
CA ASP A 105 1.72 14.53 -15.37
C ASP A 105 2.37 15.92 -15.38
N ALA A 106 2.88 16.37 -14.23
CA ALA A 106 3.58 17.64 -14.13
C ALA A 106 4.84 17.67 -15.01
N PHE A 107 5.63 16.60 -14.95
CA PHE A 107 6.82 16.47 -15.80
C PHE A 107 6.47 16.48 -17.28
N THR A 108 5.48 15.68 -17.68
CA THR A 108 5.01 15.60 -19.07
C THR A 108 4.53 16.96 -19.56
N HIS A 109 3.73 17.65 -18.76
CA HIS A 109 3.22 18.97 -19.10
C HIS A 109 4.35 19.97 -19.29
N ASN A 110 5.33 19.97 -18.40
CA ASN A 110 6.48 20.88 -18.48
C ASN A 110 7.35 20.59 -19.70
N THR A 111 7.58 19.31 -20.03
CA THR A 111 8.38 18.95 -21.21
C THR A 111 7.67 19.34 -22.50
N GLN A 112 6.34 19.20 -22.56
CA GLN A 112 5.56 19.66 -23.70
C GLN A 112 5.64 21.18 -23.88
N PHE A 113 5.52 21.91 -22.78
CA PHE A 113 5.66 23.36 -22.78
C PHE A 113 7.03 23.78 -23.31
N ILE A 114 8.10 23.18 -22.80
CA ILE A 114 9.47 23.47 -23.25
C ILE A 114 9.64 23.12 -24.72
N GLY A 115 9.13 21.98 -25.15
CA GLY A 115 9.18 21.55 -26.54
C GLY A 115 8.50 22.56 -27.49
N GLN A 116 7.33 23.05 -27.12
CA GLN A 116 6.59 24.04 -27.90
C GLN A 116 7.31 25.39 -27.93
N ARG A 117 7.90 25.80 -26.81
CA ARG A 117 8.56 27.08 -26.71
C ARG A 117 9.89 27.14 -27.48
N TYR A 118 10.64 26.04 -27.46
CA TYR A 118 12.03 26.01 -27.96
C TYR A 118 12.23 25.15 -29.22
N ALA A 119 11.21 24.48 -29.69
CA ALA A 119 11.28 23.69 -30.93
C ALA A 119 10.84 24.46 -32.16
N ASP A 120 10.69 25.78 -32.07
CA ASP A 120 10.37 26.64 -33.17
C ASP A 120 11.52 26.62 -34.21
N LYS A 121 11.17 26.42 -35.49
CA LYS A 121 12.13 26.37 -36.59
C LYS A 121 12.91 27.66 -36.74
N ASP A 122 12.34 28.77 -36.34
CA ASP A 122 12.98 30.08 -36.38
C ASP A 122 13.85 30.37 -35.14
N ASN A 123 13.91 29.41 -34.22
CA ASN A 123 14.71 29.53 -33.03
C ASN A 123 16.20 29.48 -33.40
N PRO A 124 16.98 30.51 -33.06
CA PRO A 124 18.42 30.57 -33.43
C PRO A 124 19.26 29.50 -32.74
N PHE A 125 18.73 28.81 -31.77
CA PHE A 125 19.42 27.72 -31.05
C PHE A 125 19.23 26.33 -31.69
N LEU A 126 18.49 26.26 -32.74
CA LEU A 126 18.32 25.02 -33.51
C LEU A 126 19.34 24.86 -34.60
#